data_6e481517448fc1d3e3a9737d53e3ebe6
#
_entry.id   6e481517448fc1d3e3a9737d53e3ebe6
#
_cell.length_a   1.000
_cell.length_b   1.000
_cell.length_c   1.000
_cell.angle_alpha   90.00
_cell.angle_beta   90.00
_cell.angle_gamma   90.00
#
_symmetry.space_group_name_H-M   'P 1'
#
loop_
_entity.id
_entity.type
_entity.pdbx_description
1 polymer ?
#
loop_
_entity_poly.entity_id
_entity_poly.type
_entity_poly.pdbx_seq_one_letter_code
_entity_poly.pdbx_strand_id
1 'polypeptide(L)'
;GMDRDTLNDYLYTYRMSLPENTKKCKLSLANSLWVRDIFRVEDSFLDNCVSYYDAEVYRSAFDEAMKNDLNHWVSNQTDGMIDKLLEQAPSERTMLYLVNAVCFDAKWKKPYEKDDIQKGAVFTAADGTRQTADLLWSQESLYLSDDNTTGFMKYYDGGRYAFVGLLPNEGVSITDYVAGLTGGKLHALLNDPQHGTVEAAIPRFKASSSLELSDALKAMGVTDAFDSVAADLRAMGGAPNDQLYVSAVLHKTYLELDENGTKAAAVTAVVTEAASAEPPEVHRVVLDRPFVYMIVDTHANLPLFLGTVTQMDG
;
A
#
# COMPACT_ATOMS: atom_id res chain seq x y z
N GLY A 1 17.01 -10.84 13.25
CA GLY A 1 16.12 -9.69 13.39
C GLY A 1 16.87 -8.53 14.02
N MET A 2 16.34 -7.34 13.89
CA MET A 2 16.85 -6.14 14.57
C MET A 2 16.30 -6.09 15.99
N ASP A 3 17.06 -5.48 16.92
CA ASP A 3 16.47 -5.05 18.18
C ASP A 3 15.55 -3.83 17.96
N ARG A 4 14.77 -3.48 18.98
CA ARG A 4 13.74 -2.42 18.90
C ARG A 4 14.35 -1.06 18.56
N ASP A 5 15.48 -0.71 19.19
CA ASP A 5 16.06 0.63 19.06
C ASP A 5 16.67 0.79 17.67
N THR A 6 17.38 -0.21 17.16
CA THR A 6 17.86 -0.28 15.77
C THR A 6 16.70 -0.18 14.76
N LEU A 7 15.55 -0.85 15.01
CA LEU A 7 14.39 -0.76 14.15
C LEU A 7 13.78 0.63 14.15
N ASN A 8 13.65 1.26 15.32
CA ASN A 8 13.13 2.62 15.45
C ASN A 8 14.02 3.62 14.68
N ASP A 9 15.34 3.53 14.85
CA ASP A 9 16.30 4.40 14.13
C ASP A 9 16.23 4.19 12.62
N TYR A 10 16.08 2.95 12.17
CA TYR A 10 15.92 2.63 10.74
C TYR A 10 14.63 3.24 10.17
N LEU A 11 13.49 3.07 10.84
CA LEU A 11 12.20 3.60 10.40
C LEU A 11 12.19 5.13 10.43
N TYR A 12 12.77 5.74 11.46
CA TYR A 12 12.96 7.19 11.52
C TYR A 12 13.79 7.71 10.35
N THR A 13 14.95 7.08 10.09
CA THR A 13 15.84 7.46 8.98
C THR A 13 15.14 7.30 7.64
N TYR A 14 14.40 6.22 7.44
CA TYR A 14 13.60 6.01 6.24
C TYR A 14 12.54 7.13 6.07
N ARG A 15 11.76 7.41 7.10
CA ARG A 15 10.75 8.48 7.10
C ARG A 15 11.37 9.84 6.74
N MET A 16 12.51 10.17 7.36
CA MET A 16 13.22 11.42 7.07
C MET A 16 13.85 11.49 5.68
N SER A 17 14.04 10.35 5.02
CA SER A 17 14.53 10.29 3.63
C SER A 17 13.45 10.52 2.59
N LEU A 18 12.16 10.47 2.97
CA LEU A 18 11.04 10.67 2.05
C LEU A 18 11.05 12.11 1.53
N PRO A 19 10.76 12.33 0.23
CA PRO A 19 10.71 13.66 -0.34
C PRO A 19 9.52 14.45 0.21
N GLU A 20 9.65 15.75 0.20
CA GLU A 20 8.51 16.63 0.48
C GLU A 20 7.37 16.40 -0.52
N ASN A 21 6.15 16.45 -0.03
CA ASN A 21 4.96 16.34 -0.85
C ASN A 21 4.84 17.53 -1.81
N THR A 22 4.53 17.23 -3.06
CA THR A 22 4.30 18.21 -4.13
C THR A 22 2.86 18.10 -4.63
N LYS A 23 2.46 19.02 -5.51
CA LYS A 23 1.16 18.94 -6.22
C LYS A 23 1.06 17.77 -7.21
N LYS A 24 2.19 17.12 -7.51
CA LYS A 24 2.25 16.04 -8.50
C LYS A 24 2.57 14.69 -7.89
N CYS A 25 3.08 14.68 -6.66
CA CYS A 25 3.41 13.45 -5.95
C CYS A 25 3.29 13.70 -4.45
N LYS A 26 2.37 13.00 -3.82
CA LYS A 26 2.08 13.08 -2.39
C LYS A 26 2.05 11.66 -1.82
N LEU A 27 2.92 11.42 -0.85
CA LEU A 27 2.86 10.25 0.03
C LEU A 27 2.59 10.76 1.44
N SER A 28 1.42 10.48 2.00
CA SER A 28 1.10 10.81 3.37
C SER A 28 1.15 9.55 4.23
N LEU A 29 2.01 9.58 5.25
CA LEU A 29 2.10 8.55 6.28
C LEU A 29 1.64 9.21 7.57
N ALA A 30 0.43 8.92 8.00
CA ALA A 30 -0.15 9.50 9.20
C ALA A 30 -0.35 8.44 10.27
N ASN A 31 0.13 8.73 11.48
CA ASN A 31 0.00 7.85 12.63
C ASN A 31 -0.75 8.56 13.74
N SER A 32 -1.61 7.85 14.43
CA SER A 32 -2.24 8.37 15.64
C SER A 32 -2.42 7.31 16.71
N LEU A 33 -2.34 7.77 17.95
CA LEU A 33 -2.57 6.99 19.15
C LEU A 33 -3.81 7.54 19.83
N TRP A 34 -4.83 6.72 19.94
CA TRP A 34 -6.07 7.04 20.65
C TRP A 34 -6.10 6.28 21.96
N VAL A 35 -6.25 7.01 23.07
CA VAL A 35 -6.12 6.46 24.42
C VAL A 35 -7.40 6.72 25.20
N ARG A 36 -7.94 5.67 25.83
CA ARG A 36 -9.07 5.83 26.74
C ARG A 36 -8.65 6.63 27.98
N ASP A 37 -9.48 7.54 28.46
CA ASP A 37 -9.19 8.48 29.56
C ASP A 37 -8.68 7.79 30.83
N ILE A 38 -9.20 6.59 31.13
CA ILE A 38 -8.82 5.81 32.31
C ILE A 38 -7.50 5.04 32.15
N PHE A 39 -6.94 4.99 30.94
CA PHE A 39 -5.71 4.27 30.67
C PHE A 39 -4.49 5.15 30.88
N ARG A 40 -3.54 4.71 31.72
CA ARG A 40 -2.27 5.40 31.92
C ARG A 40 -1.26 4.92 30.91
N VAL A 41 -0.86 5.80 30.00
CA VAL A 41 0.21 5.53 29.04
C VAL A 41 1.55 5.91 29.68
N GLU A 42 2.58 5.07 29.47
CA GLU A 42 3.94 5.37 29.89
C GLU A 42 4.55 6.46 28.99
N ASP A 43 5.20 7.45 29.63
CA ASP A 43 5.80 8.60 28.91
C ASP A 43 6.81 8.15 27.85
N SER A 44 7.63 7.16 28.16
CA SER A 44 8.63 6.61 27.20
C SER A 44 7.99 5.99 25.97
N PHE A 45 6.79 5.42 26.07
CA PHE A 45 6.05 4.91 24.93
C PHE A 45 5.49 6.06 24.07
N LEU A 46 4.94 7.09 24.70
CA LEU A 46 4.49 8.30 24.00
C LEU A 46 5.63 8.98 23.27
N ASP A 47 6.76 9.17 23.94
CA ASP A 47 7.95 9.79 23.35
C ASP A 47 8.42 9.01 22.11
N ASN A 48 8.42 7.68 22.17
CA ASN A 48 8.77 6.84 21.02
C ASN A 48 7.74 7.01 19.88
N CYS A 49 6.44 7.00 20.18
CA CYS A 49 5.40 7.18 19.16
C CYS A 49 5.52 8.53 18.44
N VAL A 50 5.74 9.60 19.19
CA VAL A 50 5.91 10.95 18.61
C VAL A 50 7.24 11.08 17.87
N SER A 51 8.35 10.70 18.50
CA SER A 51 9.69 10.98 17.96
C SER A 51 10.01 10.14 16.72
N TYR A 52 9.77 8.83 16.76
CA TYR A 52 10.13 7.92 15.68
C TYR A 52 9.04 7.81 14.60
N TYR A 53 7.76 7.87 14.99
CA TYR A 53 6.64 7.59 14.11
C TYR A 53 5.79 8.82 13.77
N ASP A 54 6.11 10.01 14.35
CA ASP A 54 5.35 11.25 14.15
C ASP A 54 3.85 11.09 14.46
N ALA A 55 3.57 10.34 15.51
CA ALA A 55 2.19 10.00 15.86
C ALA A 55 1.52 11.14 16.63
N GLU A 56 0.30 11.48 16.21
CA GLU A 56 -0.60 12.33 17.00
C GLU A 56 -1.23 11.53 18.15
N VAL A 57 -1.41 12.16 19.32
CA VAL A 57 -1.92 11.48 20.51
C VAL A 57 -3.23 12.11 20.95
N TYR A 58 -4.27 11.29 21.07
CA TYR A 58 -5.63 11.69 21.48
C TYR A 58 -6.09 10.92 22.71
N ARG A 59 -6.78 11.62 23.63
CA ARG A 59 -7.44 11.02 24.80
C ARG A 59 -8.93 11.27 24.74
N SER A 60 -9.73 10.24 25.03
CA SER A 60 -11.18 10.34 25.01
C SER A 60 -11.88 9.23 25.80
N ALA A 61 -13.17 9.37 26.00
CA ALA A 61 -14.00 8.38 26.69
C ALA A 61 -14.27 7.09 25.90
N PHE A 62 -13.86 7.00 24.61
CA PHE A 62 -14.11 5.88 23.71
C PHE A 62 -15.60 5.56 23.52
N ASP A 63 -16.34 6.59 23.19
CA ASP A 63 -17.76 6.59 22.88
C ASP A 63 -18.04 6.85 21.39
N GLU A 64 -19.29 7.13 21.02
CA GLU A 64 -19.68 7.49 19.66
C GLU A 64 -18.99 8.78 19.15
N ALA A 65 -18.70 9.73 20.05
CA ALA A 65 -17.99 10.95 19.67
C ALA A 65 -16.57 10.62 19.23
N MET A 66 -15.84 9.81 20.01
CA MET A 66 -14.50 9.36 19.67
C MET A 66 -14.46 8.59 18.34
N LYS A 67 -15.44 7.71 18.07
CA LYS A 67 -15.53 7.01 16.77
C LYS A 67 -15.62 8.02 15.62
N ASN A 68 -16.45 9.04 15.77
CA ASN A 68 -16.62 10.05 14.74
C ASN A 68 -15.36 10.90 14.56
N ASP A 69 -14.69 11.27 15.64
CA ASP A 69 -13.43 12.02 15.60
C ASP A 69 -12.31 11.20 14.92
N LEU A 70 -12.20 9.92 15.24
CA LEU A 70 -11.23 9.02 14.61
C LEU A 70 -11.52 8.84 13.10
N ASN A 71 -12.76 8.62 12.73
CA ASN A 71 -13.16 8.52 11.32
C ASN A 71 -12.89 9.84 10.57
N HIS A 72 -13.15 10.96 11.19
CA HIS A 72 -12.86 12.29 10.64
C HIS A 72 -11.34 12.50 10.45
N TRP A 73 -10.55 12.09 11.45
CA TRP A 73 -9.09 12.14 11.35
C TRP A 73 -8.59 11.30 10.17
N VAL A 74 -9.02 10.04 10.05
CA VAL A 74 -8.62 9.17 8.93
C VAL A 74 -9.03 9.77 7.59
N SER A 75 -10.26 10.28 7.46
CA SER A 75 -10.74 10.89 6.23
C SER A 75 -9.88 12.11 5.85
N ASN A 76 -9.54 12.95 6.81
CA ASN A 76 -8.68 14.12 6.57
C ASN A 76 -7.25 13.71 6.15
N GLN A 77 -6.66 12.70 6.81
CA GLN A 77 -5.31 12.23 6.48
C GLN A 77 -5.22 11.55 5.13
N THR A 78 -6.34 11.05 4.60
CA THR A 78 -6.42 10.35 3.31
C THR A 78 -7.13 11.15 2.22
N ASP A 79 -7.32 12.46 2.38
CA ASP A 79 -8.04 13.33 1.45
C ASP A 79 -9.43 12.78 1.06
N GLY A 80 -10.13 12.16 2.02
CA GLY A 80 -11.44 11.55 1.81
C GLY A 80 -11.42 10.21 1.07
N MET A 81 -10.26 9.62 0.81
CA MET A 81 -10.18 8.29 0.18
C MET A 81 -10.66 7.18 1.11
N ILE A 82 -10.48 7.35 2.41
CA ILE A 82 -11.01 6.45 3.45
C ILE A 82 -11.98 7.24 4.32
N ASP A 83 -13.27 7.05 4.11
CA ASP A 83 -14.31 7.78 4.86
C ASP A 83 -14.43 7.33 6.31
N LYS A 84 -14.25 6.03 6.57
CA LYS A 84 -14.47 5.42 7.89
C LYS A 84 -13.49 4.30 8.14
N LEU A 85 -12.96 4.24 9.35
CA LEU A 85 -12.20 3.10 9.87
C LEU A 85 -13.05 2.29 10.86
N LEU A 86 -13.81 2.96 11.73
CA LEU A 86 -14.68 2.33 12.72
C LEU A 86 -16.15 2.47 12.31
N GLU A 87 -16.84 1.35 12.20
CA GLU A 87 -18.29 1.30 11.93
C GLU A 87 -19.11 1.49 13.22
N GLN A 88 -18.58 1.00 14.34
CA GLN A 88 -19.25 1.03 15.65
C GLN A 88 -18.34 1.68 16.69
N ALA A 89 -18.96 2.20 17.77
CA ALA A 89 -18.20 2.69 18.89
C ALA A 89 -17.31 1.59 19.50
N PRO A 90 -16.14 1.95 20.04
CA PRO A 90 -15.25 1.00 20.69
C PRO A 90 -15.93 0.29 21.86
N SER A 91 -15.57 -0.97 22.11
CA SER A 91 -16.06 -1.70 23.28
C SER A 91 -15.57 -1.05 24.58
N GLU A 92 -16.26 -1.30 25.69
CA GLU A 92 -15.84 -0.84 27.02
C GLU A 92 -14.45 -1.36 27.44
N ARG A 93 -14.02 -2.49 26.86
CA ARG A 93 -12.71 -3.11 27.13
C ARG A 93 -11.59 -2.53 26.28
N THR A 94 -11.90 -1.80 25.22
CA THR A 94 -10.88 -1.22 24.35
C THR A 94 -10.22 -0.04 25.07
N MET A 95 -8.92 -0.12 25.28
CA MET A 95 -8.15 0.90 26.01
C MET A 95 -7.34 1.80 25.08
N LEU A 96 -7.00 1.28 23.90
CA LEU A 96 -6.09 1.95 22.99
C LEU A 96 -6.33 1.54 21.55
N TYR A 97 -6.23 2.50 20.63
CA TYR A 97 -6.08 2.28 19.20
C TYR A 97 -4.76 2.87 18.72
N LEU A 98 -4.03 2.09 17.96
CA LEU A 98 -2.94 2.54 17.09
C LEU A 98 -3.49 2.60 15.68
N VAL A 99 -3.49 3.79 15.09
CA VAL A 99 -4.03 4.01 13.75
C VAL A 99 -2.93 4.46 12.83
N ASN A 100 -2.81 3.77 11.70
CA ASN A 100 -1.98 4.18 10.60
C ASN A 100 -2.84 4.43 9.37
N ALA A 101 -2.67 5.57 8.72
CA ALA A 101 -3.31 5.91 7.47
C ALA A 101 -2.25 6.23 6.43
N VAL A 102 -2.32 5.54 5.29
CA VAL A 102 -1.40 5.74 4.16
C VAL A 102 -2.21 6.20 2.97
N CYS A 103 -1.80 7.35 2.39
CA CYS A 103 -2.38 7.91 1.19
C CYS A 103 -1.28 8.14 0.16
N PHE A 104 -1.52 7.69 -1.05
CA PHE A 104 -0.65 7.95 -2.19
C PHE A 104 -1.45 8.60 -3.31
N ASP A 105 -1.05 9.82 -3.71
CA ASP A 105 -1.61 10.58 -4.81
C ASP A 105 -0.44 11.07 -5.67
N ALA A 106 -0.24 10.48 -6.84
CA ALA A 106 0.88 10.82 -7.69
C ALA A 106 0.52 10.73 -9.17
N LYS A 107 1.00 11.70 -9.94
CA LYS A 107 0.88 11.70 -11.39
C LYS A 107 1.91 10.78 -12.02
N TRP A 108 1.54 10.18 -13.15
CA TRP A 108 2.53 9.49 -13.97
C TRP A 108 3.64 10.45 -14.43
N LYS A 109 4.85 9.98 -14.50
CA LYS A 109 5.96 10.70 -15.14
C LYS A 109 5.65 10.98 -16.61
N LYS A 110 4.96 10.04 -17.27
CA LYS A 110 4.42 10.15 -18.61
C LYS A 110 2.93 9.74 -18.52
N PRO A 111 2.00 10.70 -18.41
CA PRO A 111 0.56 10.43 -18.42
C PRO A 111 0.11 9.82 -19.75
N TYR A 112 -1.03 9.14 -19.73
CA TYR A 112 -1.64 8.58 -20.94
C TYR A 112 -2.44 9.64 -21.68
N GLU A 113 -2.35 9.63 -23.01
CA GLU A 113 -3.18 10.45 -23.88
C GLU A 113 -4.49 9.69 -24.26
N LYS A 114 -5.42 10.36 -24.92
CA LYS A 114 -6.71 9.76 -25.30
C LYS A 114 -6.54 8.53 -26.21
N ASP A 115 -5.54 8.58 -27.09
CA ASP A 115 -5.28 7.52 -28.06
C ASP A 115 -4.59 6.30 -27.40
N ASP A 116 -4.03 6.48 -26.21
CA ASP A 116 -3.46 5.39 -25.41
C ASP A 116 -4.55 4.58 -24.66
N ILE A 117 -5.81 5.02 -24.70
CA ILE A 117 -6.91 4.41 -23.94
C ILE A 117 -7.73 3.49 -24.85
N GLN A 118 -7.57 2.20 -24.67
CA GLN A 118 -8.41 1.18 -25.28
C GLN A 118 -9.64 0.95 -24.43
N LYS A 119 -10.79 1.52 -24.87
CA LYS A 119 -12.06 1.34 -24.18
C LYS A 119 -12.68 -0.02 -24.45
N GLY A 120 -13.34 -0.56 -23.42
CA GLY A 120 -14.14 -1.76 -23.55
C GLY A 120 -13.33 -3.03 -23.84
N ALA A 121 -12.08 -3.08 -23.46
CA ALA A 121 -11.28 -4.29 -23.53
C ALA A 121 -11.82 -5.36 -22.56
N VAL A 122 -11.45 -6.60 -22.79
CA VAL A 122 -11.88 -7.72 -21.95
C VAL A 122 -10.87 -7.96 -20.85
N PHE A 123 -11.33 -7.97 -19.63
CA PHE A 123 -10.61 -8.50 -18.47
C PHE A 123 -11.22 -9.85 -18.08
N THR A 124 -10.41 -10.89 -17.95
CA THR A 124 -10.86 -12.21 -17.51
C THR A 124 -10.63 -12.34 -16.01
N ALA A 125 -11.69 -12.33 -15.22
CA ALA A 125 -11.62 -12.43 -13.77
C ALA A 125 -11.12 -13.81 -13.29
N ALA A 126 -10.77 -13.92 -12.01
CA ALA A 126 -10.24 -15.16 -11.43
C ALA A 126 -11.19 -16.35 -11.50
N ASP A 127 -12.51 -16.10 -11.55
CA ASP A 127 -13.55 -17.13 -11.73
C ASP A 127 -13.82 -17.47 -13.21
N GLY A 128 -13.09 -16.86 -14.15
CA GLY A 128 -13.22 -17.03 -15.58
C GLY A 128 -14.28 -16.13 -16.22
N THR A 129 -14.99 -15.29 -15.47
CA THR A 129 -15.96 -14.34 -16.04
C THR A 129 -15.25 -13.25 -16.84
N ARG A 130 -15.86 -12.86 -17.96
CA ARG A 130 -15.35 -11.79 -18.83
C ARG A 130 -16.00 -10.48 -18.44
N GLN A 131 -15.19 -9.54 -18.03
CA GLN A 131 -15.60 -8.21 -17.62
C GLN A 131 -15.04 -7.17 -18.59
N THR A 132 -15.63 -5.99 -18.62
CA THR A 132 -15.17 -4.89 -19.47
C THR A 132 -14.26 -3.97 -18.66
N ALA A 133 -13.10 -3.61 -19.24
CA ALA A 133 -12.15 -2.67 -18.66
C ALA A 133 -11.64 -1.69 -19.72
N ASP A 134 -11.28 -0.49 -19.31
CA ASP A 134 -10.51 0.44 -20.13
C ASP A 134 -9.02 0.19 -19.87
N LEU A 135 -8.28 -0.22 -20.91
CA LEU A 135 -6.83 -0.46 -20.83
C LEU A 135 -6.06 0.78 -21.22
N LEU A 136 -5.10 1.13 -20.39
CA LEU A 136 -4.17 2.24 -20.57
C LEU A 136 -2.86 1.70 -21.12
N TRP A 137 -2.56 1.98 -22.40
CA TRP A 137 -1.39 1.48 -23.09
C TRP A 137 -0.21 2.43 -22.97
N SER A 138 0.96 1.90 -22.71
CA SER A 138 2.22 2.66 -22.71
C SER A 138 3.41 1.80 -23.16
N GLN A 139 4.49 2.49 -23.50
CA GLN A 139 5.77 1.87 -23.70
C GLN A 139 6.66 2.16 -22.49
N GLU A 140 7.07 1.11 -21.79
CA GLU A 140 7.93 1.19 -20.62
C GLU A 140 9.32 0.64 -20.93
N SER A 141 10.29 0.88 -20.04
CA SER A 141 11.70 0.53 -20.28
C SER A 141 12.23 -0.54 -19.34
N LEU A 142 11.46 -0.96 -18.35
CA LEU A 142 11.86 -1.94 -17.35
C LEU A 142 10.90 -3.12 -17.35
N TYR A 143 11.43 -4.25 -17.77
CA TYR A 143 10.75 -5.54 -17.77
C TYR A 143 11.14 -6.34 -16.54
N LEU A 144 10.18 -6.99 -15.92
CA LEU A 144 10.34 -7.86 -14.77
C LEU A 144 9.91 -9.26 -15.13
N SER A 145 10.70 -10.28 -14.81
CA SER A 145 10.29 -11.67 -15.03
C SER A 145 10.95 -12.61 -14.03
N ASP A 146 10.22 -13.66 -13.69
CA ASP A 146 10.75 -14.88 -13.08
C ASP A 146 10.11 -16.09 -13.78
N ASP A 147 10.32 -17.30 -13.25
CA ASP A 147 9.81 -18.56 -13.85
C ASP A 147 8.27 -18.57 -13.98
N ASN A 148 7.54 -17.79 -13.19
CA ASN A 148 6.09 -17.85 -13.05
C ASN A 148 5.37 -16.55 -13.38
N THR A 149 6.10 -15.47 -13.69
CA THR A 149 5.49 -14.15 -13.92
C THR A 149 6.26 -13.31 -14.93
N THR A 150 5.54 -12.42 -15.57
CA THR A 150 6.08 -11.28 -16.31
C THR A 150 5.52 -9.99 -15.73
N GLY A 151 6.24 -8.89 -15.88
CA GLY A 151 5.82 -7.62 -15.31
C GLY A 151 6.57 -6.44 -15.88
N PHE A 152 6.22 -5.26 -15.38
CA PHE A 152 6.88 -4.02 -15.77
C PHE A 152 6.80 -2.98 -14.65
N MET A 153 7.64 -1.95 -14.77
CA MET A 153 7.62 -0.79 -13.89
C MET A 153 7.25 0.47 -14.69
N LYS A 154 6.33 1.28 -14.14
CA LYS A 154 5.97 2.59 -14.66
C LYS A 154 6.17 3.66 -13.59
N TYR A 155 7.02 4.64 -13.87
CA TYR A 155 7.38 5.67 -12.91
C TYR A 155 6.31 6.75 -12.76
N TYR A 156 6.15 7.22 -11.52
CA TYR A 156 5.46 8.45 -11.20
C TYR A 156 6.38 9.68 -11.36
N ASP A 157 5.78 10.88 -11.33
CA ASP A 157 6.52 12.13 -11.39
C ASP A 157 7.55 12.22 -10.26
N GLY A 158 8.71 12.80 -10.55
CA GLY A 158 9.85 12.81 -9.64
C GLY A 158 10.70 11.52 -9.65
N GLY A 159 10.20 10.40 -10.17
CA GLY A 159 10.97 9.18 -10.43
C GLY A 159 11.36 8.34 -9.21
N ARG A 160 10.96 8.75 -8.00
CA ARG A 160 11.21 7.96 -6.78
C ARG A 160 10.24 6.79 -6.62
N TYR A 161 8.99 6.98 -7.02
CA TYR A 161 7.98 5.94 -6.91
C TYR A 161 7.65 5.35 -8.27
N ALA A 162 7.33 4.06 -8.28
CA ALA A 162 6.88 3.36 -9.47
C ALA A 162 5.70 2.44 -9.15
N PHE A 163 4.78 2.37 -10.09
CA PHE A 163 3.83 1.27 -10.19
C PHE A 163 4.57 0.04 -10.74
N VAL A 164 4.31 -1.10 -10.14
CA VAL A 164 4.75 -2.40 -10.64
C VAL A 164 3.53 -3.26 -10.87
N GLY A 165 3.38 -3.77 -12.08
CA GLY A 165 2.38 -4.78 -12.43
C GLY A 165 3.06 -6.12 -12.69
N LEU A 166 2.65 -7.17 -11.96
CA LEU A 166 3.14 -8.53 -12.13
C LEU A 166 2.00 -9.44 -12.58
N LEU A 167 2.14 -10.01 -13.75
CA LEU A 167 1.16 -10.88 -14.38
C LEU A 167 1.63 -12.33 -14.30
N PRO A 168 0.98 -13.20 -13.51
CA PRO A 168 1.31 -14.63 -13.52
C PRO A 168 1.26 -15.21 -14.94
N ASN A 169 2.19 -16.10 -15.28
CA ASN A 169 2.23 -16.75 -16.58
C ASN A 169 0.96 -17.62 -16.81
N GLU A 170 0.66 -17.93 -18.06
CA GLU A 170 -0.46 -18.80 -18.38
C GLU A 170 -0.36 -20.14 -17.65
N GLY A 171 -1.45 -20.55 -17.02
CA GLY A 171 -1.52 -21.76 -16.21
C GLY A 171 -1.09 -21.58 -14.75
N VAL A 172 -0.57 -20.43 -14.36
CA VAL A 172 -0.27 -20.11 -12.96
C VAL A 172 -1.43 -19.28 -12.37
N SER A 173 -2.10 -19.80 -11.35
CA SER A 173 -3.15 -19.05 -10.68
C SER A 173 -2.58 -17.89 -9.86
N ILE A 174 -3.34 -16.80 -9.72
CA ILE A 174 -2.94 -15.67 -8.86
C ILE A 174 -2.71 -16.11 -7.41
N THR A 175 -3.51 -17.06 -6.92
CA THR A 175 -3.41 -17.60 -5.57
C THR A 175 -2.11 -18.38 -5.37
N ASP A 176 -1.75 -19.25 -6.31
CA ASP A 176 -0.51 -20.03 -6.23
C ASP A 176 0.72 -19.12 -6.38
N TYR A 177 0.65 -18.11 -7.27
CA TYR A 177 1.72 -17.14 -7.41
C TYR A 177 1.97 -16.37 -6.12
N VAL A 178 0.91 -15.81 -5.51
CA VAL A 178 0.99 -15.06 -4.25
C VAL A 178 1.47 -15.94 -3.10
N ALA A 179 0.99 -17.20 -3.00
CA ALA A 179 1.45 -18.14 -1.98
C ALA A 179 2.94 -18.47 -2.09
N GLY A 180 3.49 -18.42 -3.33
CA GLY A 180 4.91 -18.62 -3.58
C GLY A 180 5.78 -17.35 -3.49
N LEU A 181 5.16 -16.17 -3.36
CA LEU A 181 5.85 -14.89 -3.34
C LEU A 181 6.40 -14.61 -1.95
N THR A 182 7.72 -14.62 -1.84
CA THR A 182 8.42 -14.28 -0.60
C THR A 182 9.08 -12.90 -0.71
N GLY A 183 9.38 -12.26 0.43
CA GLY A 183 10.13 -11.00 0.44
C GLY A 183 11.46 -11.08 -0.32
N GLY A 184 12.17 -12.20 -0.22
CA GLY A 184 13.43 -12.43 -0.95
C GLY A 184 13.23 -12.51 -2.46
N LYS A 185 12.19 -13.21 -2.94
CA LYS A 185 11.85 -13.26 -4.38
C LYS A 185 11.45 -11.90 -4.90
N LEU A 186 10.60 -11.19 -4.16
CA LEU A 186 10.17 -9.85 -4.53
C LEU A 186 11.35 -8.89 -4.61
N HIS A 187 12.23 -8.91 -3.62
CA HIS A 187 13.43 -8.09 -3.60
C HIS A 187 14.37 -8.42 -4.77
N ALA A 188 14.57 -9.70 -5.09
CA ALA A 188 15.36 -10.12 -6.24
C ALA A 188 14.76 -9.59 -7.55
N LEU A 189 13.44 -9.72 -7.73
CA LEU A 189 12.73 -9.26 -8.92
C LEU A 189 12.83 -7.73 -9.10
N LEU A 190 12.72 -6.97 -8.03
CA LEU A 190 12.80 -5.50 -8.06
C LEU A 190 14.24 -4.97 -8.23
N ASN A 191 15.25 -5.73 -7.83
CA ASN A 191 16.66 -5.33 -7.94
C ASN A 191 17.30 -5.62 -9.31
N ASP A 192 16.71 -6.50 -10.11
CA ASP A 192 17.27 -6.91 -11.42
C ASP A 192 16.26 -6.75 -12.56
N PRO A 193 15.70 -5.54 -12.77
CA PRO A 193 14.82 -5.27 -13.89
C PRO A 193 15.63 -5.31 -15.20
N GLN A 194 15.11 -6.02 -16.19
CA GLN A 194 15.72 -6.07 -17.53
C GLN A 194 15.38 -4.79 -18.29
N HIS A 195 16.41 -4.16 -18.87
CA HIS A 195 16.21 -2.99 -19.74
C HIS A 195 15.80 -3.43 -21.15
N GLY A 196 14.71 -2.86 -21.65
CA GLY A 196 14.19 -3.19 -22.98
C GLY A 196 12.97 -2.35 -23.30
N THR A 197 12.29 -2.70 -24.37
CA THR A 197 11.01 -2.11 -24.73
C THR A 197 9.89 -3.02 -24.21
N VAL A 198 8.99 -2.47 -23.39
CA VAL A 198 7.82 -3.19 -22.89
C VAL A 198 6.55 -2.50 -23.38
N GLU A 199 5.80 -3.16 -24.25
CA GLU A 199 4.41 -2.78 -24.54
C GLU A 199 3.54 -3.18 -23.34
N ALA A 200 3.18 -2.22 -22.52
CA ALA A 200 2.47 -2.41 -21.27
C ALA A 200 1.03 -1.91 -21.36
N ALA A 201 0.09 -2.63 -20.74
CA ALA A 201 -1.26 -2.15 -20.57
C ALA A 201 -1.76 -2.40 -19.15
N ILE A 202 -2.31 -1.34 -18.53
CA ILE A 202 -2.89 -1.35 -17.18
C ILE A 202 -4.39 -1.09 -17.31
N PRO A 203 -5.29 -1.90 -16.71
CA PRO A 203 -6.69 -1.52 -16.63
C PRO A 203 -6.84 -0.32 -15.69
N ARG A 204 -7.79 0.59 -15.97
CA ARG A 204 -8.28 1.50 -14.93
C ARG A 204 -8.93 0.65 -13.85
N PHE A 205 -8.55 0.85 -12.60
CA PHE A 205 -9.14 0.11 -11.50
C PHE A 205 -9.13 0.90 -10.20
N LYS A 206 -10.01 0.47 -9.30
CA LYS A 206 -9.99 0.87 -7.89
C LYS A 206 -9.75 -0.39 -7.07
N ALA A 207 -8.94 -0.27 -6.06
CA ALA A 207 -8.72 -1.34 -5.10
C ALA A 207 -8.96 -0.79 -3.69
N SER A 208 -9.92 -1.37 -3.00
CA SER A 208 -10.17 -1.07 -1.60
C SER A 208 -10.16 -2.36 -0.80
N SER A 209 -9.55 -2.31 0.35
CA SER A 209 -9.51 -3.45 1.25
C SER A 209 -9.77 -3.02 2.68
N SER A 210 -10.53 -3.81 3.42
CA SER A 210 -10.75 -3.66 4.85
C SER A 210 -10.51 -5.02 5.48
N LEU A 211 -9.37 -5.17 6.13
CA LEU A 211 -8.89 -6.43 6.67
C LEU A 211 -8.75 -6.34 8.20
N GLU A 212 -9.11 -7.42 8.87
CA GLU A 212 -8.73 -7.70 10.23
C GLU A 212 -7.49 -8.61 10.18
N LEU A 213 -6.34 -8.10 10.65
CA LEU A 213 -5.04 -8.73 10.45
C LEU A 213 -4.58 -9.62 11.62
N SER A 214 -5.35 -9.73 12.70
CA SER A 214 -4.92 -10.45 13.92
C SER A 214 -4.54 -11.89 13.63
N ASP A 215 -5.33 -12.61 12.83
CA ASP A 215 -5.04 -14.01 12.51
C ASP A 215 -3.81 -14.16 11.61
N ALA A 216 -3.60 -13.25 10.66
CA ALA A 216 -2.40 -13.22 9.84
C ALA A 216 -1.15 -12.95 10.68
N LEU A 217 -1.21 -12.01 11.61
CA LEU A 217 -0.11 -11.69 12.53
C LEU A 217 0.20 -12.85 13.48
N LYS A 218 -0.83 -13.53 14.01
CA LYS A 218 -0.64 -14.76 14.81
C LYS A 218 0.04 -15.87 13.99
N ALA A 219 -0.37 -16.06 12.74
CA ALA A 219 0.26 -17.03 11.83
C ALA A 219 1.74 -16.69 11.54
N MET A 220 2.10 -15.39 11.57
CA MET A 220 3.46 -14.91 11.44
C MET A 220 4.29 -15.00 12.74
N GLY A 221 3.69 -15.49 13.83
CA GLY A 221 4.37 -15.70 15.12
C GLY A 221 4.13 -14.61 16.17
N VAL A 222 3.30 -13.60 15.89
CA VAL A 222 2.89 -12.59 16.88
C VAL A 222 1.72 -13.14 17.69
N THR A 223 1.94 -14.11 18.57
CA THR A 223 0.88 -14.82 19.30
C THR A 223 0.56 -14.16 20.63
N ASP A 224 1.59 -13.87 21.43
CA ASP A 224 1.43 -13.44 22.82
C ASP A 224 0.71 -12.11 22.95
N ALA A 225 0.95 -11.17 22.02
CA ALA A 225 0.29 -9.87 22.03
C ALA A 225 -1.25 -9.94 21.96
N PHE A 226 -1.80 -11.03 21.41
CA PHE A 226 -3.24 -11.27 21.26
C PHE A 226 -3.83 -12.17 22.35
N ASP A 227 -2.99 -12.74 23.21
CA ASP A 227 -3.43 -13.61 24.31
C ASP A 227 -3.67 -12.78 25.58
N SER A 228 -4.87 -12.84 26.12
CA SER A 228 -5.25 -12.06 27.31
C SER A 228 -4.50 -12.46 28.59
N VAL A 229 -3.75 -13.57 28.58
CA VAL A 229 -2.96 -14.07 29.72
C VAL A 229 -1.46 -13.92 29.46
N ALA A 230 -1.00 -14.16 28.22
CA ALA A 230 0.41 -14.15 27.86
C ALA A 230 0.94 -12.75 27.46
N ALA A 231 0.04 -11.83 27.05
CA ALA A 231 0.46 -10.51 26.59
C ALA A 231 1.22 -9.74 27.68
N ASP A 232 2.39 -9.21 27.33
CA ASP A 232 3.13 -8.26 28.17
C ASP A 232 3.29 -6.92 27.47
N LEU A 233 2.27 -6.08 27.59
CA LEU A 233 2.24 -4.73 27.03
C LEU A 233 2.44 -3.65 28.09
N ARG A 234 3.01 -3.99 29.24
CA ARG A 234 3.25 -3.05 30.37
C ARG A 234 4.14 -1.87 29.99
N ALA A 235 4.99 -2.04 29.00
CA ALA A 235 5.79 -0.94 28.46
C ALA A 235 4.97 0.14 27.73
N MET A 236 3.74 -0.16 27.33
CA MET A 236 2.81 0.82 26.76
C MET A 236 2.05 1.58 27.86
N GLY A 237 1.85 0.93 29.00
CA GLY A 237 1.10 1.51 30.11
C GLY A 237 0.30 0.48 30.88
N GLY A 238 -0.64 0.95 31.69
CA GLY A 238 -1.51 0.12 32.50
C GLY A 238 -2.86 0.74 32.77
N ALA A 239 -3.87 -0.11 32.97
CA ALA A 239 -5.15 0.26 33.51
C ALA A 239 -5.35 -0.40 34.88
N PRO A 240 -6.17 0.17 35.78
CA PRO A 240 -6.43 -0.45 37.05
C PRO A 240 -7.01 -1.86 36.88
N ASN A 241 -6.30 -2.86 37.38
CA ASN A 241 -6.66 -4.29 37.36
C ASN A 241 -6.65 -4.98 35.99
N ASP A 242 -6.04 -4.40 34.94
CA ASP A 242 -6.15 -4.95 33.61
C ASP A 242 -4.82 -5.41 33.01
N GLN A 243 -4.88 -6.59 32.46
CA GLN A 243 -3.89 -7.12 31.56
C GLN A 243 -4.23 -6.63 30.14
N LEU A 244 -3.35 -5.83 29.56
CA LEU A 244 -3.49 -5.35 28.20
C LEU A 244 -3.16 -6.44 27.20
N TYR A 245 -3.97 -6.55 26.18
CA TYR A 245 -3.68 -7.36 25.00
C TYR A 245 -4.29 -6.68 23.76
N VAL A 246 -3.79 -7.03 22.58
CA VAL A 246 -4.32 -6.53 21.30
C VAL A 246 -5.61 -7.28 20.97
N SER A 247 -6.73 -6.59 20.89
CA SER A 247 -8.03 -7.21 20.58
C SER A 247 -8.27 -7.35 19.08
N ALA A 248 -7.79 -6.42 18.28
CA ALA A 248 -7.91 -6.42 16.82
C ALA A 248 -6.86 -5.51 16.18
N VAL A 249 -6.45 -5.85 14.95
CA VAL A 249 -5.63 -5.01 14.09
C VAL A 249 -6.39 -4.73 12.81
N LEU A 250 -6.88 -3.51 12.68
CA LEU A 250 -7.68 -3.07 11.54
C LEU A 250 -6.78 -2.40 10.51
N HIS A 251 -6.84 -2.89 9.27
CA HIS A 251 -6.10 -2.33 8.15
C HIS A 251 -7.05 -1.98 7.00
N LYS A 252 -7.02 -0.74 6.56
CA LYS A 252 -7.84 -0.28 5.45
C LYS A 252 -6.96 0.42 4.43
N THR A 253 -7.12 0.04 3.16
CA THR A 253 -6.40 0.63 2.04
C THR A 253 -7.37 1.06 0.96
N TYR A 254 -6.99 2.09 0.23
CA TYR A 254 -7.65 2.53 -0.98
C TYR A 254 -6.61 2.95 -2.01
N LEU A 255 -6.80 2.51 -3.25
CA LEU A 255 -6.03 2.91 -4.41
C LEU A 255 -6.98 3.10 -5.58
N GLU A 256 -6.82 4.20 -6.31
CA GLU A 256 -7.50 4.46 -7.58
C GLU A 256 -6.45 4.80 -8.64
N LEU A 257 -6.45 4.07 -9.76
CA LEU A 257 -5.49 4.24 -10.85
C LEU A 257 -6.22 4.59 -12.14
N ASP A 258 -5.84 5.73 -12.73
CA ASP A 258 -6.36 6.24 -13.98
C ASP A 258 -5.25 6.67 -14.96
N GLU A 259 -5.62 7.31 -16.06
CA GLU A 259 -4.72 7.82 -17.09
C GLU A 259 -3.78 8.93 -16.61
N ASN A 260 -4.09 9.60 -15.51
CA ASN A 260 -3.29 10.72 -15.00
C ASN A 260 -2.26 10.27 -13.97
N GLY A 261 -2.56 9.16 -13.28
CA GLY A 261 -1.75 8.66 -12.19
C GLY A 261 -2.57 7.82 -11.22
N THR A 262 -2.10 7.79 -10.00
CA THR A 262 -2.90 7.38 -8.87
C THR A 262 -3.47 8.66 -8.28
N LYS A 263 -4.75 8.91 -8.55
CA LYS A 263 -5.55 10.11 -8.25
C LYS A 263 -4.93 11.46 -8.68
N ALA A 264 -5.03 11.85 -9.97
CA ALA A 264 -4.55 13.17 -10.46
C ALA A 264 -5.32 13.76 -11.63
N ALA A 265 -5.18 15.09 -11.84
CA ALA A 265 -5.68 15.86 -12.98
C ALA A 265 -4.54 16.31 -13.93
N ALA A 266 -4.79 16.30 -15.24
CA ALA A 266 -3.82 16.30 -16.34
C ALA A 266 -2.87 17.51 -16.52
N VAL A 267 -1.66 17.25 -17.05
CA VAL A 267 -0.78 18.21 -17.78
C VAL A 267 0.11 17.45 -18.77
N THR A 268 0.32 18.00 -19.97
CA THR A 268 1.00 17.42 -21.14
C THR A 268 2.53 17.59 -21.12
N ALA A 269 3.30 16.60 -21.61
CA ALA A 269 4.74 16.72 -21.86
C ALA A 269 5.18 16.03 -23.16
N VAL A 270 6.19 16.60 -23.85
CA VAL A 270 6.74 16.18 -25.16
C VAL A 270 8.03 15.39 -25.00
N VAL A 271 8.23 14.35 -25.77
CA VAL A 271 9.42 13.45 -25.76
C VAL A 271 10.15 13.46 -27.08
N THR A 272 11.50 13.45 -27.04
CA THR A 272 12.41 13.28 -28.20
C THR A 272 13.16 11.96 -28.11
N GLU A 273 13.20 11.19 -29.20
CA GLU A 273 13.85 9.89 -29.32
C GLU A 273 15.25 9.96 -29.98
N ALA A 274 16.13 9.04 -29.57
CA ALA A 274 17.41 8.77 -30.24
C ALA A 274 17.45 7.34 -30.77
N ALA A 275 17.92 7.16 -32.02
CA ALA A 275 17.92 5.88 -32.72
C ALA A 275 19.12 4.99 -32.36
N SER A 276 18.90 3.67 -32.20
CA SER A 276 19.89 2.61 -31.97
C SER A 276 19.85 1.57 -33.09
N ALA A 277 20.95 0.85 -33.28
CA ALA A 277 21.26 0.08 -34.49
C ALA A 277 20.76 -1.38 -34.53
N GLU A 278 20.16 -1.90 -33.47
CA GLU A 278 19.42 -3.19 -33.46
C GLU A 278 18.04 -2.97 -32.85
N PRO A 279 16.97 -3.59 -33.42
CA PRO A 279 15.66 -3.48 -32.81
C PRO A 279 15.74 -4.13 -31.40
N PRO A 280 15.42 -3.38 -30.35
CA PRO A 280 15.41 -3.93 -28.99
C PRO A 280 14.38 -5.05 -28.90
N GLU A 281 14.66 -6.06 -28.07
CA GLU A 281 13.68 -7.08 -27.73
C GLU A 281 12.44 -6.41 -27.17
N VAL A 282 11.28 -6.70 -27.76
CA VAL A 282 10.00 -6.10 -27.36
C VAL A 282 9.24 -7.12 -26.53
N HIS A 283 9.11 -6.85 -25.26
CA HIS A 283 8.25 -7.62 -24.36
C HIS A 283 6.82 -7.04 -24.40
N ARG A 284 5.82 -7.89 -24.15
CA ARG A 284 4.44 -7.46 -24.07
C ARG A 284 3.80 -7.95 -22.77
N VAL A 285 3.31 -7.04 -21.95
CA VAL A 285 2.65 -7.34 -20.68
C VAL A 285 1.33 -6.59 -20.58
N VAL A 286 0.22 -7.33 -20.70
CA VAL A 286 -1.13 -6.79 -20.68
C VAL A 286 -1.82 -7.31 -19.43
N LEU A 287 -2.16 -6.42 -18.49
CA LEU A 287 -2.83 -6.77 -17.24
C LEU A 287 -4.34 -6.96 -17.47
N ASP A 288 -4.69 -7.96 -18.29
CA ASP A 288 -6.06 -8.29 -18.72
C ASP A 288 -6.68 -9.50 -17.99
N ARG A 289 -6.00 -9.99 -16.99
CA ARG A 289 -6.41 -11.09 -16.09
C ARG A 289 -5.79 -10.87 -14.71
N PRO A 290 -6.08 -11.71 -13.68
CA PRO A 290 -5.59 -11.49 -12.33
C PRO A 290 -4.09 -11.21 -12.24
N PHE A 291 -3.75 -10.11 -11.57
CA PHE A 291 -2.38 -9.63 -11.45
C PHE A 291 -2.07 -9.10 -10.03
N VAL A 292 -0.79 -9.04 -9.70
CA VAL A 292 -0.29 -8.35 -8.51
C VAL A 292 0.08 -6.93 -8.90
N TYR A 293 -0.30 -5.95 -8.08
CA TYR A 293 0.17 -4.57 -8.22
C TYR A 293 0.94 -4.13 -6.99
N MET A 294 1.87 -3.22 -7.19
CA MET A 294 2.60 -2.55 -6.11
C MET A 294 2.82 -1.08 -6.44
N ILE A 295 2.92 -0.26 -5.40
CA ILE A 295 3.59 1.04 -5.45
C ILE A 295 4.89 0.88 -4.69
N VAL A 296 6.01 1.10 -5.36
CA VAL A 296 7.35 0.84 -4.83
C VAL A 296 8.12 2.14 -4.66
N ASP A 297 8.75 2.35 -3.50
CA ASP A 297 9.85 3.29 -3.36
C ASP A 297 11.10 2.66 -3.98
N THR A 298 11.48 3.13 -5.15
CA THR A 298 12.57 2.54 -5.95
C THR A 298 13.96 2.82 -5.36
N HIS A 299 14.11 3.79 -4.46
CA HIS A 299 15.37 4.04 -3.75
C HIS A 299 15.63 3.01 -2.65
N ALA A 300 14.59 2.54 -2.01
CA ALA A 300 14.67 1.54 -0.94
C ALA A 300 14.29 0.13 -1.43
N ASN A 301 13.81 -0.02 -2.66
CA ASN A 301 13.16 -1.23 -3.20
C ASN A 301 12.10 -1.77 -2.25
N LEU A 302 11.31 -0.84 -1.68
CA LEU A 302 10.31 -1.14 -0.66
C LEU A 302 8.90 -0.95 -1.22
N PRO A 303 8.07 -2.00 -1.28
CA PRO A 303 6.66 -1.86 -1.56
C PRO A 303 5.96 -1.08 -0.44
N LEU A 304 5.31 0.03 -0.82
CA LEU A 304 4.47 0.84 0.07
C LEU A 304 3.01 0.38 0.00
N PHE A 305 2.58 -0.06 -1.17
CA PHE A 305 1.30 -0.72 -1.42
C PHE A 305 1.56 -2.02 -2.15
N LEU A 306 0.81 -3.04 -1.78
CA LEU A 306 0.84 -4.35 -2.40
C LEU A 306 -0.58 -4.93 -2.39
N GLY A 307 -1.04 -5.40 -3.52
CA GLY A 307 -2.35 -6.03 -3.63
C GLY A 307 -2.52 -6.85 -4.88
N THR A 308 -3.68 -7.45 -5.01
CA THR A 308 -4.10 -8.20 -6.20
C THR A 308 -5.37 -7.60 -6.78
N VAL A 309 -5.45 -7.60 -8.10
CA VAL A 309 -6.69 -7.34 -8.83
C VAL A 309 -7.15 -8.67 -9.42
N THR A 310 -8.26 -9.18 -8.94
CA THR A 310 -8.80 -10.49 -9.35
C THR A 310 -10.06 -10.37 -10.21
N GLN A 311 -10.67 -9.19 -10.20
CA GLN A 311 -11.85 -8.81 -10.99
C GLN A 311 -11.87 -7.29 -11.15
N MET A 312 -12.64 -6.79 -12.09
CA MET A 312 -12.92 -5.36 -12.21
C MET A 312 -14.16 -5.01 -11.40
N ASP A 313 -14.11 -3.88 -10.71
CA ASP A 313 -15.30 -3.30 -10.08
C ASP A 313 -16.28 -2.87 -11.18
N GLY A 314 -17.56 -3.22 -11.02
CA GLY A 314 -18.62 -2.92 -11.97
C GLY A 314 -19.08 -1.47 -11.94
#